data_afb5e03700b52904638f267a8c445ff8
#
_entry.id   afb5e03700b52904638f267a8c445ff8
#
_cell.length_a   1.000
_cell.length_b   1.000
_cell.length_c   1.000
_cell.angle_alpha   90.00
_cell.angle_beta   90.00
_cell.angle_gamma   90.00
#
_symmetry.space_group_name_H-M   'P 1'
#
loop_
_entity.id
_entity.type
_entity.pdbx_description
1 polymer ?
#
loop_
_entity_poly.entity_id
_entity_poly.type
_entity_poly.pdbx_seq_one_letter_code
_entity_poly.pdbx_strand_id
1 'polypeptide(L)'
;MKAVKSALVGLALLGIAGSAQAQNEQFIPMAGYWVGPYAAGGSGSYGGFIDYVNMINARDGGVNGVKLTYEKCETEYNNARGVECYERLKNKGPTGASVFHMLSTGITYSVIDKATADKIPVISIGYGRTDASDGRVFPYIFPLVTNYWSQNTAKIKFIGMKEGGLDKLKGKK
;
A
#
# COMPACT_ATOMS: atom_id res chain seq x y z
N MET A 1 -46.43 41.84 -31.19
CA MET A 1 -44.99 41.83 -30.87
C MET A 1 -44.77 41.45 -29.39
N LYS A 2 -45.20 40.22 -28.94
CA LYS A 2 -44.99 39.78 -27.53
C LYS A 2 -44.69 38.26 -27.40
N ALA A 3 -44.18 37.59 -28.44
CA ALA A 3 -43.98 36.13 -28.41
C ALA A 3 -42.53 35.65 -28.68
N VAL A 4 -41.52 36.51 -28.61
CA VAL A 4 -40.11 36.10 -28.94
C VAL A 4 -39.14 36.15 -27.76
N LYS A 5 -39.59 36.54 -26.57
CA LYS A 5 -38.69 36.66 -25.38
C LYS A 5 -38.63 35.43 -24.46
N SER A 6 -39.43 34.38 -24.66
CA SER A 6 -39.44 33.22 -23.74
C SER A 6 -38.69 31.97 -24.26
N ALA A 7 -38.07 32.02 -25.43
CA ALA A 7 -37.40 30.84 -26.02
C ALA A 7 -35.87 30.78 -25.73
N LEU A 8 -35.29 31.84 -25.18
CA LEU A 8 -33.81 31.92 -24.97
C LEU A 8 -33.32 31.55 -23.58
N VAL A 9 -34.17 31.30 -22.61
CA VAL A 9 -33.80 30.90 -21.24
C VAL A 9 -33.75 29.38 -21.07
N GLY A 10 -34.36 28.61 -21.96
CA GLY A 10 -34.40 27.14 -21.87
C GLY A 10 -33.15 26.40 -22.36
N LEU A 11 -32.24 27.07 -23.08
CA LEU A 11 -31.08 26.39 -23.72
C LEU A 11 -29.78 26.48 -22.93
N ALA A 12 -29.75 27.24 -21.82
CA ALA A 12 -28.53 27.42 -21.03
C ALA A 12 -28.35 26.44 -19.84
N LEU A 13 -29.32 25.55 -19.59
CA LEU A 13 -29.28 24.58 -18.47
C LEU A 13 -28.95 23.15 -18.88
N LEU A 14 -28.71 22.89 -20.15
CA LEU A 14 -28.37 21.54 -20.68
C LEU A 14 -26.87 21.30 -20.87
N GLY A 15 -26.01 22.23 -20.45
CA GLY A 15 -24.57 22.22 -20.76
C GLY A 15 -23.64 21.77 -19.64
N ILE A 16 -24.12 21.38 -18.44
CA ILE A 16 -23.25 20.98 -17.31
C ILE A 16 -23.68 19.62 -16.75
N ALA A 17 -24.01 18.68 -17.60
CA ALA A 17 -23.78 17.28 -17.30
C ALA A 17 -22.35 16.98 -17.77
N GLY A 18 -21.35 17.62 -17.15
CA GLY A 18 -19.98 17.14 -17.20
C GLY A 18 -20.04 15.69 -16.75
N SER A 19 -19.82 14.76 -17.67
CA SER A 19 -19.63 13.37 -17.39
C SER A 19 -18.57 13.30 -16.29
N ALA A 20 -18.99 13.08 -15.04
CA ALA A 20 -18.16 12.44 -14.05
C ALA A 20 -17.84 11.07 -14.70
N GLN A 21 -16.78 11.00 -15.50
CA GLN A 21 -16.21 9.75 -15.89
C GLN A 21 -15.86 9.08 -14.58
N ALA A 22 -16.68 8.13 -14.20
CA ALA A 22 -16.39 7.26 -13.09
C ALA A 22 -14.98 6.74 -13.37
N GLN A 23 -14.09 6.99 -12.42
CA GLN A 23 -12.70 6.56 -12.52
C GLN A 23 -12.72 5.04 -12.61
N ASN A 24 -12.49 4.50 -13.81
CA ASN A 24 -12.61 3.07 -14.08
C ASN A 24 -11.33 2.30 -13.68
N GLU A 25 -10.32 2.97 -13.14
CA GLU A 25 -9.05 2.35 -12.78
C GLU A 25 -8.51 2.88 -11.45
N GLN A 26 -7.94 1.96 -10.65
CA GLN A 26 -7.17 2.28 -9.46
C GLN A 26 -5.76 1.71 -9.59
N PHE A 27 -4.76 2.57 -9.44
CA PHE A 27 -3.37 2.17 -9.54
C PHE A 27 -2.80 1.65 -8.21
N ILE A 28 -2.14 0.49 -8.26
CA ILE A 28 -1.45 -0.14 -7.13
C ILE A 28 0.02 -0.33 -7.52
N PRO A 29 0.96 0.44 -6.95
CA PRO A 29 2.38 0.28 -7.25
C PRO A 29 2.93 -1.04 -6.69
N MET A 30 3.76 -1.73 -7.47
CA MET A 30 4.46 -2.95 -7.06
C MET A 30 5.96 -2.64 -6.91
N ALA A 31 6.32 -1.88 -5.86
CA ALA A 31 7.70 -1.56 -5.52
C ALA A 31 8.33 -2.73 -4.74
N GLY A 32 8.83 -3.73 -5.47
CA GLY A 32 9.30 -4.99 -4.93
C GLY A 32 10.75 -5.29 -5.26
N TYR A 33 11.17 -6.51 -4.97
CA TYR A 33 12.51 -7.00 -5.27
C TYR A 33 12.43 -8.41 -5.87
N TRP A 34 12.87 -8.52 -7.12
CA TRP A 34 12.89 -9.78 -7.89
C TRP A 34 14.31 -10.28 -8.12
N VAL A 35 15.33 -9.44 -7.81
CA VAL A 35 16.74 -9.79 -7.87
C VAL A 35 17.44 -9.55 -6.54
N GLY A 36 18.68 -10.06 -6.38
CA GLY A 36 19.45 -9.92 -5.16
C GLY A 36 19.19 -11.00 -4.11
N PRO A 37 19.75 -10.88 -2.90
CA PRO A 37 19.79 -11.95 -1.91
C PRO A 37 18.41 -12.34 -1.35
N TYR A 38 17.41 -11.48 -1.47
CA TYR A 38 16.04 -11.71 -0.98
C TYR A 38 15.04 -12.02 -2.10
N ALA A 39 15.52 -12.17 -3.34
CA ALA A 39 14.69 -12.34 -4.54
C ALA A 39 13.64 -13.45 -4.43
N ALA A 40 13.98 -14.57 -3.79
CA ALA A 40 13.02 -15.67 -3.60
C ALA A 40 11.76 -15.25 -2.83
N GLY A 41 11.93 -14.52 -1.73
CA GLY A 41 10.82 -13.98 -0.95
C GLY A 41 10.05 -12.88 -1.69
N GLY A 42 10.76 -11.97 -2.35
CA GLY A 42 10.17 -10.89 -3.13
C GLY A 42 9.37 -11.39 -4.32
N SER A 43 9.96 -12.28 -5.12
CA SER A 43 9.29 -12.86 -6.30
C SER A 43 8.03 -13.63 -5.92
N GLY A 44 8.06 -14.43 -4.86
CA GLY A 44 6.88 -15.16 -4.39
C GLY A 44 5.77 -14.22 -3.90
N SER A 45 6.10 -13.25 -3.05
CA SER A 45 5.12 -12.33 -2.48
C SER A 45 4.49 -11.43 -3.54
N TYR A 46 5.30 -10.77 -4.36
CA TYR A 46 4.78 -9.88 -5.41
C TYR A 46 4.16 -10.64 -6.57
N GLY A 47 4.63 -11.87 -6.86
CA GLY A 47 3.97 -12.77 -7.79
C GLY A 47 2.53 -13.05 -7.35
N GLY A 48 2.33 -13.45 -6.09
CA GLY A 48 1.00 -13.67 -5.52
C GLY A 48 0.11 -12.42 -5.52
N PHE A 49 0.64 -11.24 -5.23
CA PHE A 49 -0.12 -9.98 -5.34
C PHE A 49 -0.58 -9.72 -6.78
N ILE A 50 0.31 -9.88 -7.75
CA ILE A 50 0.02 -9.64 -9.16
C ILE A 50 -1.02 -10.64 -9.68
N ASP A 51 -0.87 -11.92 -9.33
CA ASP A 51 -1.82 -12.96 -9.70
C ASP A 51 -3.20 -12.68 -9.10
N TYR A 52 -3.25 -12.24 -7.84
CA TYR A 52 -4.51 -11.88 -7.19
C TYR A 52 -5.18 -10.67 -7.86
N VAL A 53 -4.44 -9.61 -8.17
CA VAL A 53 -4.96 -8.44 -8.90
C VAL A 53 -5.50 -8.85 -10.28
N ASN A 54 -4.75 -9.67 -11.01
CA ASN A 54 -5.18 -10.18 -12.31
C ASN A 54 -6.44 -11.06 -12.19
N MET A 55 -6.51 -11.92 -11.17
CA MET A 55 -7.67 -12.75 -10.89
C MET A 55 -8.92 -11.91 -10.59
N ILE A 56 -8.83 -10.91 -9.72
CA ILE A 56 -9.95 -10.01 -9.39
C ILE A 56 -10.43 -9.28 -10.64
N ASN A 57 -9.50 -8.77 -11.45
CA ASN A 57 -9.87 -8.12 -12.72
C ASN A 57 -10.57 -9.08 -13.70
N ALA A 58 -10.07 -10.31 -13.82
CA ALA A 58 -10.62 -11.29 -14.75
C ALA A 58 -11.97 -11.87 -14.29
N ARG A 59 -12.10 -12.15 -12.99
CA ARG A 59 -13.30 -12.78 -12.43
C ARG A 59 -14.42 -11.78 -12.18
N ASP A 60 -14.10 -10.62 -11.61
CA ASP A 60 -15.05 -9.66 -11.05
C ASP A 60 -15.10 -8.34 -11.84
N GLY A 61 -14.25 -8.14 -12.84
CA GLY A 61 -14.09 -6.86 -13.55
C GLY A 61 -13.44 -5.76 -12.71
N GLY A 62 -12.71 -6.14 -11.65
CA GLY A 62 -12.12 -5.25 -10.66
C GLY A 62 -12.91 -5.21 -9.35
N VAL A 63 -12.74 -4.15 -8.58
CA VAL A 63 -13.46 -3.94 -7.30
C VAL A 63 -14.57 -2.93 -7.52
N ASN A 64 -15.82 -3.34 -7.39
CA ASN A 64 -17.00 -2.51 -7.65
C ASN A 64 -16.98 -1.86 -9.05
N GLY A 65 -16.51 -2.59 -10.08
CA GLY A 65 -16.39 -2.10 -11.44
C GLY A 65 -15.16 -1.21 -11.69
N VAL A 66 -14.29 -1.02 -10.70
CA VAL A 66 -13.02 -0.29 -10.83
C VAL A 66 -11.90 -1.29 -11.09
N LYS A 67 -11.30 -1.23 -12.27
CA LYS A 67 -10.18 -2.08 -12.66
C LYS A 67 -8.92 -1.74 -11.85
N LEU A 68 -8.23 -2.77 -11.39
CA LEU A 68 -6.94 -2.59 -10.70
C LEU A 68 -5.81 -2.62 -11.72
N THR A 69 -4.97 -1.59 -11.73
CA THR A 69 -3.78 -1.50 -12.58
C THR A 69 -2.53 -1.46 -11.73
N TYR A 70 -1.39 -1.90 -12.27
CA TYR A 70 -0.13 -1.89 -11.54
C TYR A 70 1.08 -1.68 -12.46
N GLU A 71 2.19 -1.24 -11.87
CA GLU A 71 3.51 -1.20 -12.50
C GLU A 71 4.55 -1.72 -11.51
N LYS A 72 5.46 -2.57 -12.01
CA LYS A 72 6.58 -3.11 -11.23
C LYS A 72 7.71 -2.09 -11.16
N CYS A 73 8.33 -1.97 -9.98
CA CYS A 73 9.56 -1.23 -9.78
C CYS A 73 10.52 -2.05 -8.93
N GLU A 74 11.68 -2.39 -9.50
CA GLU A 74 12.71 -3.19 -8.84
C GLU A 74 13.49 -2.36 -7.83
N THR A 75 13.45 -2.77 -6.55
CA THR A 75 14.18 -2.10 -5.47
C THR A 75 15.49 -2.78 -5.11
N GLU A 76 15.71 -4.02 -5.51
CA GLU A 76 16.85 -4.87 -5.09
C GLU A 76 17.00 -4.93 -3.56
N TYR A 77 15.91 -4.72 -2.81
CA TYR A 77 15.92 -4.57 -1.34
C TYR A 77 16.80 -3.39 -0.85
N ASN A 78 17.02 -2.40 -1.69
CA ASN A 78 17.86 -1.23 -1.42
C ASN A 78 17.02 0.00 -1.10
N ASN A 79 17.37 0.71 -0.02
CA ASN A 79 16.58 1.85 0.46
C ASN A 79 16.51 3.00 -0.55
N ALA A 80 17.63 3.35 -1.19
CA ALA A 80 17.65 4.44 -2.17
C ALA A 80 16.78 4.12 -3.39
N ARG A 81 16.88 2.89 -3.91
CA ARG A 81 16.02 2.41 -5.00
C ARG A 81 14.55 2.34 -4.59
N GLY A 82 14.28 1.95 -3.33
CA GLY A 82 12.92 1.96 -2.80
C GLY A 82 12.31 3.37 -2.78
N VAL A 83 13.09 4.38 -2.38
CA VAL A 83 12.68 5.79 -2.43
C VAL A 83 12.47 6.24 -3.88
N GLU A 84 13.35 5.87 -4.82
CA GLU A 84 13.18 6.15 -6.24
C GLU A 84 11.90 5.53 -6.79
N CYS A 85 11.63 4.27 -6.48
CA CYS A 85 10.39 3.59 -6.87
C CYS A 85 9.15 4.29 -6.31
N TYR A 86 9.20 4.73 -5.06
CA TYR A 86 8.12 5.51 -4.45
C TYR A 86 7.85 6.79 -5.24
N GLU A 87 8.87 7.61 -5.46
CA GLU A 87 8.74 8.88 -6.19
C GLU A 87 8.24 8.69 -7.63
N ARG A 88 8.72 7.65 -8.30
CA ARG A 88 8.32 7.36 -9.68
C ARG A 88 6.87 6.90 -9.80
N LEU A 89 6.37 6.17 -8.81
CA LEU A 89 5.07 5.51 -8.90
C LEU A 89 3.95 6.25 -8.16
N LYS A 90 4.25 7.14 -7.20
CA LYS A 90 3.24 7.75 -6.33
C LYS A 90 2.13 8.51 -7.07
N ASN A 91 2.44 9.12 -8.20
CA ASN A 91 1.50 9.93 -8.99
C ASN A 91 0.97 9.18 -10.23
N LYS A 92 1.24 7.88 -10.37
CA LYS A 92 0.75 7.10 -11.51
C LYS A 92 -0.71 6.68 -11.35
N GLY A 93 -1.36 6.45 -12.50
CA GLY A 93 -2.78 6.19 -12.55
C GLY A 93 -3.63 7.46 -12.48
N PRO A 94 -4.94 7.34 -12.63
CA PRO A 94 -5.85 8.48 -12.70
C PRO A 94 -5.89 9.33 -11.41
N THR A 95 -5.65 8.72 -10.25
CA THR A 95 -5.68 9.38 -8.93
C THR A 95 -4.40 9.20 -8.12
N GLY A 96 -3.33 8.74 -8.74
CA GLY A 96 -2.11 8.38 -8.04
C GLY A 96 -2.18 6.99 -7.40
N ALA A 97 -1.14 6.64 -6.67
CA ALA A 97 -1.04 5.38 -5.96
C ALA A 97 -2.04 5.31 -4.80
N SER A 98 -2.78 4.21 -4.71
CA SER A 98 -3.73 3.99 -3.60
C SER A 98 -3.05 3.64 -2.29
N VAL A 99 -1.96 2.88 -2.36
CA VAL A 99 -1.24 2.34 -1.22
C VAL A 99 0.11 1.82 -1.68
N PHE A 100 1.13 1.93 -0.83
CA PHE A 100 2.41 1.24 -1.03
C PHE A 100 2.56 0.08 -0.06
N HIS A 101 3.18 -0.99 -0.55
CA HIS A 101 3.67 -2.10 0.26
C HIS A 101 5.10 -2.39 -0.17
N MET A 102 6.07 -2.08 0.71
CA MET A 102 7.50 -2.14 0.34
C MET A 102 8.16 -3.49 0.60
N LEU A 103 7.51 -4.36 1.38
CA LEU A 103 8.02 -5.66 1.84
C LEU A 103 9.46 -5.57 2.40
N SER A 104 9.82 -4.40 2.93
CA SER A 104 11.12 -4.08 3.53
C SER A 104 10.95 -3.03 4.61
N THR A 105 11.40 -3.35 5.82
CA THR A 105 11.39 -2.39 6.93
C THR A 105 12.24 -1.16 6.63
N GLY A 106 13.44 -1.35 6.07
CA GLY A 106 14.35 -0.25 5.74
C GLY A 106 13.75 0.70 4.70
N ILE A 107 13.17 0.18 3.63
CA ILE A 107 12.51 0.99 2.59
C ILE A 107 11.29 1.70 3.17
N THR A 108 10.45 0.99 3.94
CA THR A 108 9.28 1.59 4.61
C THR A 108 9.69 2.82 5.42
N TYR A 109 10.73 2.70 6.24
CA TYR A 109 11.21 3.82 7.06
C TYR A 109 11.81 4.96 6.25
N SER A 110 12.41 4.66 5.10
CA SER A 110 12.97 5.68 4.21
C SER A 110 11.91 6.52 3.48
N VAL A 111 10.66 6.09 3.46
CA VAL A 111 9.55 6.79 2.78
C VAL A 111 8.50 7.37 3.74
N ILE A 112 8.64 7.23 5.06
CA ILE A 112 7.65 7.68 6.06
C ILE A 112 7.28 9.15 5.87
N ASP A 113 8.26 10.05 5.85
CA ASP A 113 8.02 11.49 5.75
C ASP A 113 7.36 11.85 4.42
N LYS A 114 7.81 11.20 3.34
CA LYS A 114 7.24 11.38 2.00
C LYS A 114 5.80 10.91 1.92
N ALA A 115 5.53 9.69 2.39
CA ALA A 115 4.20 9.10 2.42
C ALA A 115 3.22 9.93 3.27
N THR A 116 3.72 10.47 4.39
CA THR A 116 2.94 11.37 5.25
C THR A 116 2.61 12.69 4.55
N ALA A 117 3.59 13.31 3.90
CA ALA A 117 3.40 14.56 3.15
C ALA A 117 2.44 14.36 1.95
N ASP A 118 2.61 13.25 1.24
CA ASP A 118 1.79 12.89 0.07
C ASP A 118 0.42 12.31 0.45
N LYS A 119 0.19 11.97 1.74
CA LYS A 119 -1.02 11.32 2.26
C LYS A 119 -1.29 9.96 1.60
N ILE A 120 -0.24 9.21 1.31
CA ILE A 120 -0.32 7.87 0.71
C ILE A 120 -0.06 6.82 1.79
N PRO A 121 -1.00 5.89 2.04
CA PRO A 121 -0.79 4.82 3.00
C PRO A 121 0.37 3.90 2.62
N VAL A 122 1.15 3.49 3.62
CA VAL A 122 2.18 2.44 3.47
C VAL A 122 1.85 1.30 4.42
N ILE A 123 1.66 0.12 3.87
CA ILE A 123 1.38 -1.10 4.64
C ILE A 123 2.69 -1.86 4.91
N SER A 124 2.88 -2.27 6.15
CA SER A 124 3.95 -3.18 6.58
C SER A 124 3.32 -4.49 7.07
N ILE A 125 3.62 -5.61 6.40
CA ILE A 125 2.95 -6.90 6.66
C ILE A 125 3.76 -7.74 7.64
N GLY A 126 3.22 -7.94 8.86
CA GLY A 126 3.70 -8.92 9.81
C GLY A 126 5.12 -8.69 10.35
N TYR A 127 5.70 -7.53 10.10
CA TYR A 127 7.02 -7.11 10.59
C TYR A 127 7.11 -5.58 10.66
N GLY A 128 8.24 -5.08 11.11
CA GLY A 128 8.47 -3.65 11.27
C GLY A 128 8.67 -3.26 12.73
N ARG A 129 9.27 -2.12 12.92
CA ARG A 129 9.60 -1.60 14.25
C ARG A 129 8.32 -1.18 14.98
N THR A 130 8.35 -1.31 16.29
CA THR A 130 7.19 -0.99 17.15
C THR A 130 6.81 0.49 17.13
N ASP A 131 7.78 1.38 17.00
CA ASP A 131 7.56 2.82 16.94
C ASP A 131 6.61 3.23 15.79
N ALA A 132 6.67 2.56 14.64
CA ALA A 132 5.76 2.79 13.52
C ALA A 132 4.28 2.40 13.82
N SER A 133 4.01 1.78 14.96
CA SER A 133 2.65 1.43 15.38
C SER A 133 1.89 2.59 16.03
N ASP A 134 2.54 3.71 16.35
CA ASP A 134 1.86 4.88 16.90
C ASP A 134 1.32 5.77 15.77
N GLY A 135 0.05 5.59 15.43
CA GLY A 135 -0.62 6.35 14.37
C GLY A 135 -0.78 7.85 14.66
N ARG A 136 -0.52 8.31 15.89
CA ARG A 136 -0.47 9.75 16.21
C ARG A 136 0.80 10.39 15.68
N VAL A 137 1.89 9.61 15.58
CA VAL A 137 3.20 10.05 15.09
C VAL A 137 3.35 9.68 13.61
N PHE A 138 2.86 8.49 13.21
CA PHE A 138 3.01 7.94 11.87
C PHE A 138 1.64 7.64 11.23
N PRO A 139 0.83 8.67 10.91
CA PRO A 139 -0.57 8.51 10.53
C PRO A 139 -0.79 7.78 9.19
N TYR A 140 0.25 7.63 8.38
CA TYR A 140 0.19 6.94 7.08
C TYR A 140 0.96 5.63 7.04
N ILE A 141 1.42 5.12 8.20
CA ILE A 141 2.09 3.81 8.29
C ILE A 141 1.17 2.83 9.01
N PHE A 142 0.86 1.73 8.34
CA PHE A 142 -0.09 0.73 8.80
C PHE A 142 0.59 -0.63 8.99
N PRO A 143 1.12 -0.94 10.20
CA PRO A 143 1.59 -2.28 10.51
C PRO A 143 0.42 -3.24 10.51
N LEU A 144 0.41 -4.18 9.58
CA LEU A 144 -0.64 -5.19 9.47
C LEU A 144 -0.22 -6.44 10.25
N VAL A 145 -1.13 -6.97 11.08
CA VAL A 145 -0.97 -8.18 11.90
C VAL A 145 -0.12 -7.96 13.16
N THR A 146 1.17 -7.57 13.07
CA THR A 146 2.06 -7.48 14.24
C THR A 146 3.31 -6.65 13.93
N ASN A 147 4.07 -6.32 14.97
CA ASN A 147 5.39 -5.69 14.88
C ASN A 147 6.46 -6.56 15.56
N TYR A 148 7.73 -6.21 15.42
CA TYR A 148 8.86 -6.99 15.96
C TYR A 148 8.82 -7.17 17.48
N TRP A 149 8.38 -6.18 18.23
CA TRP A 149 8.29 -6.29 19.68
C TRP A 149 7.28 -7.37 20.07
N SER A 150 6.08 -7.32 19.50
CA SER A 150 5.02 -8.31 19.76
C SER A 150 5.46 -9.71 19.35
N GLN A 151 6.14 -9.85 18.20
CA GLN A 151 6.68 -11.15 17.76
C GLN A 151 7.70 -11.70 18.74
N ASN A 152 8.66 -10.88 19.17
CA ASN A 152 9.70 -11.30 20.11
C ASN A 152 9.10 -11.66 21.48
N THR A 153 8.14 -10.87 21.96
CA THR A 153 7.40 -11.19 23.18
C THR A 153 6.71 -12.55 23.09
N ALA A 154 6.05 -12.82 21.97
CA ALA A 154 5.39 -14.11 21.73
C ALA A 154 6.41 -15.27 21.70
N LYS A 155 7.56 -15.08 21.04
CA LYS A 155 8.65 -16.07 21.00
C LYS A 155 9.17 -16.39 22.41
N ILE A 156 9.46 -15.37 23.21
CA ILE A 156 9.94 -15.55 24.59
C ILE A 156 8.88 -16.28 25.45
N LYS A 157 7.61 -15.91 25.34
CA LYS A 157 6.53 -16.61 26.03
C LYS A 157 6.44 -18.08 25.62
N PHE A 158 6.53 -18.36 24.32
CA PHE A 158 6.51 -19.72 23.80
C PHE A 158 7.67 -20.56 24.34
N ILE A 159 8.91 -20.01 24.32
CA ILE A 159 10.08 -20.68 24.90
C ILE A 159 9.87 -20.92 26.40
N GLY A 160 9.40 -19.93 27.14
CA GLY A 160 9.11 -20.07 28.56
C GLY A 160 8.11 -21.19 28.84
N MET A 161 7.05 -21.31 28.04
CA MET A 161 6.08 -22.42 28.14
C MET A 161 6.76 -23.77 27.93
N LYS A 162 7.66 -23.90 26.96
CA LYS A 162 8.42 -25.13 26.69
C LYS A 162 9.39 -25.51 27.83
N GLU A 163 9.94 -24.52 28.48
CA GLU A 163 10.90 -24.68 29.59
C GLU A 163 10.21 -24.84 30.97
N GLY A 164 8.89 -24.76 31.03
CA GLY A 164 8.12 -24.90 32.28
C GLY A 164 7.91 -23.62 33.07
N GLY A 165 8.16 -22.46 32.45
CA GLY A 165 7.91 -21.13 33.02
C GLY A 165 8.86 -20.06 32.52
N LEU A 166 8.44 -18.81 32.54
CA LEU A 166 9.31 -17.67 32.15
C LEU A 166 10.49 -17.48 33.11
N ASP A 167 10.33 -17.86 34.39
CA ASP A 167 11.37 -17.86 35.41
C ASP A 167 12.56 -18.77 35.05
N LYS A 168 12.30 -19.83 34.27
CA LYS A 168 13.33 -20.76 33.79
C LYS A 168 14.21 -20.18 32.69
N LEU A 169 13.85 -19.04 32.15
CA LEU A 169 14.65 -18.35 31.13
C LEU A 169 15.72 -17.42 31.75
N LYS A 170 15.66 -17.16 33.06
CA LYS A 170 16.63 -16.29 33.74
C LYS A 170 18.04 -16.84 33.59
N GLY A 171 18.97 -16.00 33.06
CA GLY A 171 20.38 -16.38 32.85
C GLY A 171 20.65 -17.21 31.59
N LYS A 172 19.64 -17.61 30.81
CA LYS A 172 19.85 -18.22 29.49
C LYS A 172 20.32 -17.16 28.48
N LYS A 173 21.25 -17.54 27.61
CA LYS A 173 21.80 -16.72 26.53
C LYS A 173 21.28 -17.20 25.18
#